data_4df308f6573ef6dbfbc402e90fcb84ac
#
_entry.id   4df308f6573ef6dbfbc402e90fcb84ac
#
_cell.length_a   1.000
_cell.length_b   1.000
_cell.length_c   1.000
_cell.angle_alpha   90.00
_cell.angle_beta   90.00
_cell.angle_gamma   90.00
#
_symmetry.space_group_name_H-M   'P 1'
#
loop_
_entity.id
_entity.type
_entity.pdbx_description
1 polymer ?
#
loop_
_entity_poly.entity_id
_entity_poly.type
_entity_poly.pdbx_seq_one_letter_code
_entity_poly.pdbx_strand_id
1 'polypeptide(L)'
;MEQKSKFDKVMGAWDILVIAFGAMIGWGWVINSGDWITTAGFAGSIIAMLIGGVMVFFVGLTYAELTSAMPQCGGEHVFSYRAMGPTGSFVCTWMIILGYVATSAFEATALPTVITYLFPEFNQVYLYSIAGKDIYLTTILLGVGVAVLITFINIRGAKTAAILQTVLTAIIAIAGILLVVGSAVNGDGANITGQMWESGTGTTLGSVFKVACMTPFLFIGFDVIPQAAEEINVPYKKIGKIMLLSIFLAVAWYLLIIFAVCYIMPQSAIAQEMSSQNGLVSAKAIEIAFRSPLMGKVLIIGGLCGIITSWNSFLMGGSRALYSMGESLMIPKMFGKLGKHKTPEAAIILCGIACVVAPFFGRGVLVWLVDAASFGCVIACLLYTSPS
;
A
#
# COMPACT_ATOMS: atom_id res chain seq x y z
N MET A 1 -21.48 29.58 -4.02
CA MET A 1 -22.48 28.52 -4.18
C MET A 1 -21.83 27.22 -3.77
N GLU A 2 -22.26 26.60 -2.68
CA GLU A 2 -21.83 25.23 -2.34
C GLU A 2 -22.33 24.29 -3.43
N GLN A 3 -21.43 23.74 -4.21
CA GLN A 3 -21.76 22.73 -5.21
C GLN A 3 -22.20 21.48 -4.42
N LYS A 4 -23.46 21.12 -4.50
CA LYS A 4 -24.02 19.97 -3.78
C LYS A 4 -23.27 18.71 -4.22
N SER A 5 -22.60 18.06 -3.28
CA SER A 5 -21.86 16.81 -3.55
C SER A 5 -22.77 15.80 -4.24
N LYS A 6 -22.25 15.13 -5.27
CA LYS A 6 -22.96 14.05 -5.98
C LYS A 6 -22.85 12.72 -5.24
N PHE A 7 -21.82 12.58 -4.42
CA PHE A 7 -21.57 11.40 -3.59
C PHE A 7 -22.32 11.47 -2.26
N ASP A 8 -22.57 10.33 -1.67
CA ASP A 8 -23.08 10.22 -0.30
C ASP A 8 -21.92 10.35 0.68
N LYS A 9 -22.01 11.26 1.65
CA LYS A 9 -21.01 11.45 2.71
C LYS A 9 -21.18 10.39 3.79
N VAL A 10 -20.48 9.26 3.63
CA VAL A 10 -20.64 8.07 4.47
C VAL A 10 -19.39 7.68 5.28
N MET A 11 -18.24 8.28 4.96
CA MET A 11 -16.97 7.94 5.63
C MET A 11 -16.69 8.89 6.79
N GLY A 12 -16.56 8.34 8.00
CA GLY A 12 -16.14 9.07 9.21
C GLY A 12 -14.62 9.19 9.33
N ALA A 13 -14.18 9.86 10.41
CA ALA A 13 -12.76 10.05 10.70
C ALA A 13 -11.97 8.73 10.82
N TRP A 14 -12.58 7.72 11.44
CA TRP A 14 -11.97 6.40 11.57
C TRP A 14 -11.85 5.69 10.22
N ASP A 15 -12.90 5.74 9.39
CA ASP A 15 -12.89 5.11 8.07
C ASP A 15 -11.73 5.64 7.20
N ILE A 16 -11.52 6.96 7.18
CA ILE A 16 -10.43 7.59 6.43
C ILE A 16 -9.05 7.24 6.98
N LEU A 17 -8.89 7.25 8.31
CA LEU A 17 -7.63 6.87 8.94
C LEU A 17 -7.24 5.44 8.56
N VAL A 18 -8.19 4.52 8.64
CA VAL A 18 -7.96 3.10 8.37
C VAL A 18 -7.72 2.83 6.88
N ILE A 19 -8.39 3.57 5.98
CA ILE A 19 -8.14 3.47 4.53
C ILE A 19 -6.71 3.88 4.21
N ALA A 20 -6.26 5.04 4.70
CA ALA A 20 -4.91 5.53 4.43
C ALA A 20 -3.83 4.67 5.11
N PHE A 21 -3.99 4.39 6.40
CA PHE A 21 -3.05 3.56 7.15
C PHE A 21 -2.95 2.15 6.57
N GLY A 22 -4.11 1.50 6.31
CA GLY A 22 -4.15 0.16 5.72
C GLY A 22 -3.63 0.09 4.28
N ALA A 23 -3.69 1.19 3.51
CA ALA A 23 -3.05 1.28 2.20
C ALA A 23 -1.52 1.26 2.33
N MET A 24 -0.96 2.04 3.27
CA MET A 24 0.47 2.17 3.48
C MET A 24 1.12 0.92 4.10
N ILE A 25 0.44 0.20 4.99
CA ILE A 25 1.02 -0.96 5.70
C ILE A 25 0.77 -2.31 5.03
N GLY A 26 0.50 -2.38 3.74
CA GLY A 26 0.22 -3.60 2.96
C GLY A 26 1.06 -4.83 3.36
N TRP A 27 1.59 -5.56 2.40
CA TRP A 27 2.46 -6.74 2.62
C TRP A 27 3.95 -6.39 2.82
N GLY A 28 4.37 -5.15 2.47
CA GLY A 28 5.76 -4.74 2.37
C GLY A 28 6.58 -4.97 3.65
N TRP A 29 5.99 -4.76 4.84
CA TRP A 29 6.68 -4.95 6.11
C TRP A 29 6.99 -6.42 6.45
N VAL A 30 6.25 -7.36 5.86
CA VAL A 30 6.50 -8.80 6.05
C VAL A 30 7.66 -9.26 5.19
N ILE A 31 7.71 -8.83 3.92
CA ILE A 31 8.68 -9.33 2.95
C ILE A 31 9.99 -8.54 2.95
N ASN A 32 9.96 -7.21 3.15
CA ASN A 32 11.12 -6.36 2.96
C ASN A 32 11.90 -6.05 4.24
N SER A 33 11.38 -6.42 5.43
CA SER A 33 12.08 -6.15 6.71
C SER A 33 13.49 -6.75 6.75
N GLY A 34 13.66 -7.95 6.20
CA GLY A 34 14.98 -8.59 6.08
C GLY A 34 15.92 -7.82 5.17
N ASP A 35 15.45 -7.35 4.01
CA ASP A 35 16.26 -6.58 3.06
C ASP A 35 16.75 -5.26 3.65
N TRP A 36 15.90 -4.55 4.39
CA TRP A 36 16.29 -3.30 5.03
C TRP A 36 17.40 -3.52 6.06
N ILE A 37 17.20 -4.52 6.93
CA ILE A 37 18.14 -4.82 8.03
C ILE A 37 19.46 -5.36 7.50
N THR A 38 19.44 -6.27 6.52
CA THR A 38 20.67 -6.80 5.91
C THR A 38 21.40 -5.78 5.06
N THR A 39 20.71 -4.76 4.54
CA THR A 39 21.31 -3.69 3.74
C THR A 39 21.96 -2.62 4.61
N ALA A 40 21.32 -2.17 5.69
CA ALA A 40 21.75 -0.98 6.44
C ALA A 40 21.92 -1.23 7.95
N GLY A 41 21.63 -2.42 8.45
CA GLY A 41 21.60 -2.73 9.87
C GLY A 41 20.41 -2.11 10.58
N PHE A 42 20.36 -2.26 11.90
CA PHE A 42 19.28 -1.70 12.72
C PHE A 42 19.22 -0.18 12.63
N ALA A 43 20.31 0.52 13.00
CA ALA A 43 20.33 1.97 13.04
C ALA A 43 20.18 2.59 11.64
N GLY A 44 20.83 1.99 10.62
CA GLY A 44 20.70 2.45 9.25
C GLY A 44 19.30 2.35 8.72
N SER A 45 18.58 1.26 8.99
CA SER A 45 17.18 1.07 8.60
C SER A 45 16.24 2.05 9.30
N ILE A 46 16.44 2.28 10.61
CA ILE A 46 15.67 3.27 11.39
C ILE A 46 15.86 4.68 10.80
N ILE A 47 17.11 5.08 10.54
CA ILE A 47 17.43 6.41 9.97
C ILE A 47 16.80 6.54 8.57
N ALA A 48 16.92 5.51 7.74
CA ALA A 48 16.33 5.50 6.41
C ALA A 48 14.81 5.68 6.43
N MET A 49 14.11 4.97 7.32
CA MET A 49 12.65 5.11 7.50
C MET A 49 12.26 6.49 8.03
N LEU A 50 13.06 7.06 8.93
CA LEU A 50 12.83 8.43 9.43
C LEU A 50 13.03 9.47 8.32
N ILE A 51 14.08 9.33 7.49
CA ILE A 51 14.29 10.22 6.34
C ILE A 51 13.10 10.17 5.40
N GLY A 52 12.68 8.97 4.99
CA GLY A 52 11.51 8.79 4.13
C GLY A 52 10.22 9.30 4.76
N GLY A 53 10.02 9.02 6.04
CA GLY A 53 8.86 9.50 6.81
C GLY A 53 8.79 11.03 6.87
N VAL A 54 9.92 11.71 7.10
CA VAL A 54 10.00 13.18 7.09
C VAL A 54 9.70 13.73 5.70
N MET A 55 10.26 13.15 4.64
CA MET A 55 9.97 13.56 3.26
C MET A 55 8.48 13.44 2.95
N VAL A 56 7.88 12.29 3.24
CA VAL A 56 6.46 12.05 2.98
C VAL A 56 5.57 12.92 3.87
N PHE A 57 6.00 13.24 5.09
CA PHE A 57 5.27 14.15 5.97
C PHE A 57 5.16 15.55 5.36
N PHE A 58 6.22 16.10 4.75
CA PHE A 58 6.16 17.39 4.05
C PHE A 58 5.24 17.34 2.83
N VAL A 59 5.28 16.26 2.06
CA VAL A 59 4.33 16.05 0.97
C VAL A 59 2.90 15.98 1.53
N GLY A 60 2.68 15.24 2.61
CA GLY A 60 1.39 15.15 3.29
C GLY A 60 0.85 16.47 3.81
N LEU A 61 1.71 17.41 4.25
CA LEU A 61 1.31 18.77 4.62
C LEU A 61 0.72 19.52 3.43
N THR A 62 1.37 19.43 2.25
CA THR A 62 0.85 20.04 1.01
C THR A 62 -0.52 19.47 0.64
N TYR A 63 -0.65 18.14 0.70
CA TYR A 63 -1.94 17.47 0.45
C TYR A 63 -3.01 17.87 1.46
N ALA A 64 -2.65 17.99 2.74
CA ALA A 64 -3.57 18.39 3.79
C ALA A 64 -4.14 19.79 3.56
N GLU A 65 -3.30 20.72 3.11
CA GLU A 65 -3.69 22.08 2.76
C GLU A 65 -4.58 22.09 1.51
N LEU A 66 -4.12 21.46 0.41
CA LEU A 66 -4.83 21.41 -0.85
C LEU A 66 -6.20 20.72 -0.72
N THR A 67 -6.27 19.58 -0.01
CA THR A 67 -7.53 18.87 0.23
C THR A 67 -8.51 19.72 1.07
N SER A 68 -7.99 20.45 2.04
CA SER A 68 -8.83 21.34 2.86
C SER A 68 -9.37 22.52 2.07
N ALA A 69 -8.59 23.03 1.12
CA ALA A 69 -8.97 24.16 0.26
C ALA A 69 -9.88 23.72 -0.92
N MET A 70 -9.67 22.53 -1.44
CA MET A 70 -10.36 21.99 -2.62
C MET A 70 -10.88 20.57 -2.36
N PRO A 71 -11.89 20.38 -1.51
CA PRO A 71 -12.38 19.07 -1.07
C PRO A 71 -13.30 18.43 -2.11
N GLN A 72 -12.78 18.20 -3.31
CA GLN A 72 -13.50 17.59 -4.43
C GLN A 72 -12.92 16.21 -4.75
N CYS A 73 -13.78 15.34 -5.28
CA CYS A 73 -13.39 14.00 -5.74
C CYS A 73 -12.31 14.10 -6.83
N GLY A 74 -11.30 13.23 -6.75
CA GLY A 74 -10.20 13.20 -7.71
C GLY A 74 -8.93 13.91 -7.24
N GLY A 75 -8.91 14.49 -6.02
CA GLY A 75 -7.70 15.02 -5.36
C GLY A 75 -6.73 15.72 -6.31
N GLU A 76 -5.64 15.03 -6.68
CA GLU A 76 -4.56 15.56 -7.55
C GLU A 76 -5.07 16.03 -8.91
N HIS A 77 -6.16 15.46 -9.42
CA HIS A 77 -6.79 15.94 -10.64
C HIS A 77 -7.23 17.39 -10.48
N VAL A 78 -7.92 17.69 -9.37
CA VAL A 78 -8.44 19.02 -9.07
C VAL A 78 -7.29 19.99 -8.82
N PHE A 79 -6.28 19.58 -8.05
CA PHE A 79 -5.13 20.39 -7.69
C PHE A 79 -4.31 20.77 -8.92
N SER A 80 -3.95 19.77 -9.73
CA SER A 80 -3.16 19.96 -10.94
C SER A 80 -3.92 20.72 -12.03
N TYR A 81 -5.25 20.52 -12.13
CA TYR A 81 -6.07 21.28 -13.08
C TYR A 81 -6.03 22.78 -12.79
N ARG A 82 -6.11 23.14 -11.51
CA ARG A 82 -6.08 24.53 -11.08
C ARG A 82 -4.70 25.17 -11.24
N ALA A 83 -3.63 24.38 -11.03
CA ALA A 83 -2.25 24.87 -11.11
C ALA A 83 -1.71 24.92 -12.54
N MET A 84 -1.97 23.89 -13.35
CA MET A 84 -1.32 23.67 -14.65
C MET A 84 -2.30 23.59 -15.83
N GLY A 85 -3.60 23.73 -15.57
CA GLY A 85 -4.63 23.61 -16.61
C GLY A 85 -4.87 22.15 -17.09
N PRO A 86 -5.66 21.98 -18.18
CA PRO A 86 -6.15 20.65 -18.59
C PRO A 86 -5.04 19.66 -18.94
N THR A 87 -4.03 20.11 -19.70
CA THR A 87 -2.94 19.22 -20.18
C THR A 87 -2.09 18.72 -19.02
N GLY A 88 -1.66 19.63 -18.12
CA GLY A 88 -0.88 19.25 -16.95
C GLY A 88 -1.66 18.32 -16.02
N SER A 89 -2.94 18.61 -15.82
CA SER A 89 -3.84 17.75 -15.03
C SER A 89 -4.03 16.37 -15.65
N PHE A 90 -4.18 16.29 -16.97
CA PHE A 90 -4.29 15.01 -17.67
C PHE A 90 -3.07 14.12 -17.39
N VAL A 91 -1.86 14.66 -17.59
CA VAL A 91 -0.62 13.90 -17.35
C VAL A 91 -0.49 13.49 -15.89
N CYS A 92 -0.67 14.43 -14.96
CA CYS A 92 -0.56 14.18 -13.54
C CYS A 92 -1.55 13.09 -13.08
N THR A 93 -2.82 13.23 -13.44
CA THR A 93 -3.87 12.29 -13.03
C THR A 93 -3.67 10.91 -13.66
N TRP A 94 -3.24 10.87 -14.93
CA TRP A 94 -2.98 9.60 -15.60
C TRP A 94 -1.84 8.82 -14.94
N MET A 95 -0.78 9.51 -14.50
CA MET A 95 0.33 8.90 -13.76
C MET A 95 -0.13 8.32 -12.40
N ILE A 96 -0.98 9.04 -11.67
CA ILE A 96 -1.57 8.54 -10.40
C ILE A 96 -2.47 7.33 -10.65
N ILE A 97 -3.34 7.38 -11.67
CA ILE A 97 -4.20 6.25 -12.04
C ILE A 97 -3.36 5.02 -12.40
N LEU A 98 -2.30 5.21 -13.18
CA LEU A 98 -1.38 4.12 -13.52
C LEU A 98 -0.78 3.50 -12.26
N GLY A 99 -0.34 4.33 -11.30
CA GLY A 99 0.16 3.88 -10.00
C GLY A 99 -0.84 3.03 -9.24
N TYR A 100 -2.05 3.52 -9.07
CA TYR A 100 -3.08 2.83 -8.31
C TYR A 100 -3.55 1.53 -8.99
N VAL A 101 -3.77 1.57 -10.29
CA VAL A 101 -4.22 0.40 -11.05
C VAL A 101 -3.12 -0.66 -11.13
N ALA A 102 -1.86 -0.26 -11.35
CA ALA A 102 -0.74 -1.18 -11.39
C ALA A 102 -0.52 -1.87 -10.03
N THR A 103 -0.60 -1.12 -8.92
CA THR A 103 -0.49 -1.68 -7.58
C THR A 103 -1.65 -2.63 -7.29
N SER A 104 -2.90 -2.24 -7.61
CA SER A 104 -4.06 -3.12 -7.45
C SER A 104 -3.94 -4.41 -8.27
N ALA A 105 -3.44 -4.33 -9.49
CA ALA A 105 -3.19 -5.47 -10.37
C ALA A 105 -2.07 -6.37 -9.84
N PHE A 106 -1.01 -5.78 -9.27
CA PHE A 106 0.07 -6.52 -8.63
C PHE A 106 -0.43 -7.31 -7.42
N GLU A 107 -1.29 -6.72 -6.58
CA GLU A 107 -1.86 -7.39 -5.42
C GLU A 107 -2.70 -8.61 -5.80
N ALA A 108 -3.37 -8.57 -6.96
CA ALA A 108 -4.11 -9.72 -7.49
C ALA A 108 -3.22 -10.93 -7.80
N THR A 109 -1.94 -10.72 -8.06
CA THR A 109 -0.95 -11.79 -8.26
C THR A 109 -0.12 -12.10 -7.01
N ALA A 110 0.07 -11.11 -6.15
CA ALA A 110 0.80 -11.28 -4.90
C ALA A 110 0.03 -12.16 -3.92
N LEU A 111 -1.29 -11.98 -3.80
CA LEU A 111 -2.13 -12.73 -2.87
C LEU A 111 -2.04 -14.26 -3.07
N PRO A 112 -2.23 -14.82 -4.28
CA PRO A 112 -2.03 -16.25 -4.50
C PRO A 112 -0.63 -16.74 -4.15
N THR A 113 0.40 -15.93 -4.43
CA THR A 113 1.78 -16.29 -4.09
C THR A 113 1.96 -16.39 -2.58
N VAL A 114 1.35 -15.50 -1.80
CA VAL A 114 1.43 -15.55 -0.32
C VAL A 114 0.66 -16.74 0.25
N ILE A 115 -0.42 -17.16 -0.39
CA ILE A 115 -1.16 -18.38 0.01
C ILE A 115 -0.26 -19.63 -0.08
N THR A 116 0.70 -19.70 -0.99
CA THR A 116 1.61 -20.85 -1.09
C THR A 116 2.54 -20.98 0.12
N TYR A 117 2.79 -19.90 0.88
CA TYR A 117 3.54 -20.01 2.14
C TYR A 117 2.74 -20.70 3.25
N LEU A 118 1.40 -20.58 3.22
CA LEU A 118 0.52 -21.28 4.16
C LEU A 118 0.21 -22.70 3.72
N PHE A 119 0.05 -22.89 2.41
CA PHE A 119 -0.33 -24.14 1.76
C PHE A 119 0.60 -24.42 0.58
N PRO A 120 1.77 -25.09 0.80
CA PRO A 120 2.75 -25.35 -0.27
C PRO A 120 2.18 -26.12 -1.46
N GLU A 121 1.16 -26.95 -1.23
CA GLU A 121 0.50 -27.76 -2.28
C GLU A 121 -0.57 -26.97 -3.06
N PHE A 122 -0.70 -25.65 -2.83
CA PHE A 122 -1.72 -24.83 -3.47
C PHE A 122 -1.53 -24.72 -4.99
N ASN A 123 -0.27 -24.78 -5.48
CA ASN A 123 0.04 -24.67 -6.89
C ASN A 123 -0.34 -25.95 -7.64
N GLN A 124 -1.53 -26.00 -8.18
CA GLN A 124 -2.05 -27.15 -8.93
C GLN A 124 -2.43 -26.76 -10.35
N VAL A 125 -2.28 -27.71 -11.27
CA VAL A 125 -2.56 -27.58 -12.70
C VAL A 125 -1.71 -26.47 -13.33
N TYR A 126 -0.47 -26.83 -13.64
CA TYR A 126 0.44 -25.96 -14.41
C TYR A 126 -0.16 -25.64 -15.79
N LEU A 127 -0.09 -24.38 -16.20
CA LEU A 127 -0.59 -23.92 -17.48
C LEU A 127 0.53 -23.49 -18.43
N TYR A 128 1.38 -22.57 -18.00
CA TYR A 128 2.47 -22.00 -18.79
C TYR A 128 3.44 -21.23 -17.90
N SER A 129 4.58 -20.80 -18.49
CA SER A 129 5.55 -19.93 -17.82
C SER A 129 5.68 -18.60 -18.55
N ILE A 130 5.71 -17.48 -17.81
CA ILE A 130 5.98 -16.13 -18.32
C ILE A 130 7.08 -15.49 -17.47
N ALA A 131 8.05 -14.83 -18.13
CA ALA A 131 9.17 -14.14 -17.46
C ALA A 131 9.89 -15.03 -16.41
N GLY A 132 10.03 -16.32 -16.69
CA GLY A 132 10.70 -17.28 -15.81
C GLY A 132 9.90 -17.68 -14.57
N LYS A 133 8.59 -17.40 -14.54
CA LYS A 133 7.69 -17.80 -13.44
C LYS A 133 6.57 -18.67 -13.98
N ASP A 134 6.30 -19.76 -13.26
CA ASP A 134 5.25 -20.70 -13.59
C ASP A 134 3.88 -20.18 -13.17
N ILE A 135 2.89 -20.37 -14.03
CA ILE A 135 1.51 -19.96 -13.83
C ILE A 135 0.65 -21.21 -13.66
N TYR A 136 -0.11 -21.24 -12.58
CA TYR A 136 -0.99 -22.33 -12.22
C TYR A 136 -2.45 -21.92 -12.28
N LEU A 137 -3.34 -22.84 -12.63
CA LEU A 137 -4.78 -22.58 -12.67
C LEU A 137 -5.34 -22.11 -11.32
N THR A 138 -4.88 -22.71 -10.23
CA THR A 138 -5.31 -22.36 -8.87
C THR A 138 -4.95 -20.93 -8.50
N THR A 139 -3.77 -20.44 -8.91
CA THR A 139 -3.34 -19.06 -8.67
C THR A 139 -4.18 -18.07 -9.46
N ILE A 140 -4.51 -18.38 -10.72
CA ILE A 140 -5.41 -17.53 -11.54
C ILE A 140 -6.80 -17.50 -10.94
N LEU A 141 -7.39 -18.64 -10.61
CA LEU A 141 -8.75 -18.71 -10.07
C LEU A 141 -8.88 -17.93 -8.76
N LEU A 142 -7.89 -18.01 -7.87
CA LEU A 142 -7.89 -17.25 -6.63
C LEU A 142 -7.74 -15.74 -6.88
N GLY A 143 -6.76 -15.34 -7.69
CA GLY A 143 -6.52 -13.93 -8.01
C GLY A 143 -7.75 -13.28 -8.68
N VAL A 144 -8.32 -13.94 -9.68
CA VAL A 144 -9.54 -13.50 -10.36
C VAL A 144 -10.74 -13.46 -9.41
N GLY A 145 -10.93 -14.50 -8.60
CA GLY A 145 -12.03 -14.56 -7.64
C GLY A 145 -12.01 -13.41 -6.63
N VAL A 146 -10.83 -13.11 -6.07
CA VAL A 146 -10.67 -11.99 -5.14
C VAL A 146 -10.80 -10.64 -5.87
N ALA A 147 -10.29 -10.51 -7.12
CA ALA A 147 -10.44 -9.31 -7.92
C ALA A 147 -11.92 -8.97 -8.17
N VAL A 148 -12.72 -9.97 -8.53
CA VAL A 148 -14.17 -9.82 -8.72
C VAL A 148 -14.84 -9.44 -7.40
N LEU A 149 -14.47 -10.08 -6.29
CA LEU A 149 -15.05 -9.80 -4.97
C LEU A 149 -14.76 -8.36 -4.52
N ILE A 150 -13.51 -7.90 -4.60
CA ILE A 150 -13.12 -6.53 -4.19
C ILE A 150 -13.79 -5.50 -5.10
N THR A 151 -13.84 -5.75 -6.42
CA THR A 151 -14.56 -4.90 -7.38
C THR A 151 -16.04 -4.78 -7.01
N PHE A 152 -16.69 -5.90 -6.73
CA PHE A 152 -18.10 -5.93 -6.32
C PHE A 152 -18.35 -5.17 -5.01
N ILE A 153 -17.48 -5.33 -4.01
CA ILE A 153 -17.57 -4.61 -2.73
C ILE A 153 -17.48 -3.10 -2.96
N ASN A 154 -16.57 -2.64 -3.82
CA ASN A 154 -16.42 -1.22 -4.15
C ASN A 154 -17.62 -0.66 -4.92
N ILE A 155 -18.25 -1.45 -5.79
CA ILE A 155 -19.51 -1.07 -6.48
C ILE A 155 -20.64 -0.89 -5.48
N ARG A 156 -20.72 -1.76 -4.45
CA ARG A 156 -21.77 -1.72 -3.42
C ARG A 156 -21.73 -0.47 -2.53
N GLY A 157 -20.64 0.28 -2.53
CA GLY A 157 -20.55 1.57 -1.84
C GLY A 157 -19.27 1.76 -1.03
N ALA A 158 -18.87 3.02 -0.86
CA ALA A 158 -17.70 3.40 -0.09
C ALA A 158 -17.76 2.93 1.38
N LYS A 159 -18.96 2.92 1.99
CA LYS A 159 -19.13 2.43 3.37
C LYS A 159 -18.84 0.94 3.50
N THR A 160 -19.27 0.12 2.53
CA THR A 160 -18.99 -1.32 2.53
C THR A 160 -17.49 -1.59 2.38
N ALA A 161 -16.82 -0.87 1.47
CA ALA A 161 -15.38 -0.94 1.31
C ALA A 161 -14.63 -0.50 2.57
N ALA A 162 -15.09 0.55 3.26
CA ALA A 162 -14.49 1.03 4.52
C ALA A 162 -14.67 0.05 5.69
N ILE A 163 -15.79 -0.67 5.77
CA ILE A 163 -16.00 -1.71 6.79
C ILE A 163 -15.03 -2.86 6.55
N LEU A 164 -14.89 -3.35 5.31
CA LEU A 164 -13.90 -4.37 4.97
C LEU A 164 -12.49 -3.91 5.39
N GLN A 165 -12.12 -2.68 5.02
CA GLN A 165 -10.85 -2.08 5.37
C GLN A 165 -10.60 -2.09 6.88
N THR A 166 -11.59 -1.69 7.68
CA THR A 166 -11.49 -1.62 9.14
C THR A 166 -11.22 -2.99 9.75
N VAL A 167 -11.96 -4.02 9.33
CA VAL A 167 -11.79 -5.39 9.84
C VAL A 167 -10.40 -5.93 9.50
N LEU A 168 -9.98 -5.79 8.25
CA LEU A 168 -8.69 -6.31 7.81
C LEU A 168 -7.51 -5.54 8.44
N THR A 169 -7.60 -4.22 8.56
CA THR A 169 -6.56 -3.41 9.22
C THR A 169 -6.45 -3.76 10.71
N ALA A 170 -7.55 -4.08 11.38
CA ALA A 170 -7.50 -4.56 12.75
C ALA A 170 -6.73 -5.89 12.87
N ILE A 171 -6.93 -6.82 11.95
CA ILE A 171 -6.19 -8.10 11.91
C ILE A 171 -4.69 -7.85 11.69
N ILE A 172 -4.32 -6.97 10.77
CA ILE A 172 -2.91 -6.57 10.54
C ILE A 172 -2.32 -5.98 11.82
N ALA A 173 -3.04 -5.04 12.44
CA ALA A 173 -2.59 -4.39 13.66
C ALA A 173 -2.35 -5.40 14.79
N ILE A 174 -3.25 -6.36 14.97
CA ILE A 174 -3.09 -7.43 15.95
C ILE A 174 -1.84 -8.26 15.64
N ALA A 175 -1.64 -8.68 14.40
CA ALA A 175 -0.48 -9.49 14.01
C ALA A 175 0.85 -8.78 14.27
N GLY A 176 0.96 -7.48 13.91
CA GLY A 176 2.17 -6.72 14.16
C GLY A 176 2.39 -6.37 15.64
N ILE A 177 1.32 -6.06 16.39
CA ILE A 177 1.41 -5.86 17.86
C ILE A 177 1.89 -7.15 18.54
N LEU A 178 1.39 -8.31 18.11
CA LEU A 178 1.87 -9.60 18.64
C LEU A 178 3.38 -9.77 18.37
N LEU A 179 3.85 -9.46 17.16
CA LEU A 179 5.29 -9.50 16.86
C LEU A 179 6.08 -8.56 17.79
N VAL A 180 5.64 -7.31 17.94
CA VAL A 180 6.33 -6.31 18.79
C VAL A 180 6.34 -6.73 20.26
N VAL A 181 5.20 -7.14 20.79
CA VAL A 181 5.09 -7.57 22.20
C VAL A 181 5.88 -8.85 22.45
N GLY A 182 5.74 -9.85 21.57
CA GLY A 182 6.48 -11.10 21.70
C GLY A 182 7.99 -10.88 21.65
N SER A 183 8.46 -10.02 20.75
CA SER A 183 9.87 -9.65 20.66
C SER A 183 10.34 -8.86 21.89
N ALA A 184 9.55 -7.92 22.39
CA ALA A 184 9.88 -7.14 23.59
C ALA A 184 10.04 -8.00 24.85
N VAL A 185 9.23 -9.07 24.97
CA VAL A 185 9.27 -9.98 26.13
C VAL A 185 10.42 -10.99 26.04
N ASN A 186 10.70 -11.52 24.84
CA ASN A 186 11.61 -12.67 24.66
C ASN A 186 12.87 -12.32 23.86
N GLY A 187 13.06 -11.07 23.45
CA GLY A 187 14.26 -10.62 22.71
C GLY A 187 15.45 -10.29 23.62
N ASP A 188 16.57 -9.98 22.98
CA ASP A 188 17.82 -9.62 23.64
C ASP A 188 18.41 -8.37 23.00
N GLY A 189 18.78 -7.38 23.82
CA GLY A 189 19.45 -6.16 23.37
C GLY A 189 20.80 -6.40 22.69
N ALA A 190 21.47 -7.52 23.02
CA ALA A 190 22.71 -7.93 22.35
C ALA A 190 22.51 -8.16 20.84
N ASN A 191 21.33 -8.59 20.42
CA ASN A 191 21.01 -8.76 19.00
C ASN A 191 21.05 -7.41 18.26
N ILE A 192 20.52 -6.33 18.85
CA ILE A 192 20.57 -4.98 18.26
C ILE A 192 22.01 -4.49 18.17
N THR A 193 22.79 -4.59 19.26
CA THR A 193 24.17 -4.10 19.28
C THR A 193 25.06 -4.86 18.31
N GLY A 194 24.80 -6.16 18.11
CA GLY A 194 25.53 -7.00 17.17
C GLY A 194 25.25 -6.72 15.68
N GLN A 195 24.18 -5.98 15.36
CA GLN A 195 23.79 -5.61 14.00
C GLN A 195 23.43 -4.13 13.86
N MET A 196 24.08 -3.28 14.63
CA MET A 196 23.78 -1.84 14.65
C MET A 196 23.93 -1.20 13.27
N TRP A 197 25.03 -1.53 12.60
CA TRP A 197 25.38 -1.03 11.28
C TRP A 197 25.77 -2.20 10.39
N GLU A 198 25.11 -2.33 9.26
CA GLU A 198 25.50 -3.24 8.20
C GLU A 198 25.94 -2.39 7.01
N SER A 199 27.14 -2.59 6.57
CA SER A 199 27.59 -2.06 5.29
C SER A 199 27.77 -3.27 4.36
N GLY A 200 26.81 -3.49 3.48
CA GLY A 200 26.98 -4.47 2.42
C GLY A 200 28.23 -4.16 1.58
N THR A 201 28.11 -4.08 0.28
CA THR A 201 29.24 -3.74 -0.64
C THR A 201 29.52 -2.23 -0.74
N GLY A 202 29.24 -1.43 0.26
CA GLY A 202 29.36 0.03 0.20
C GLY A 202 29.67 0.71 1.53
N THR A 203 29.59 2.04 1.54
CA THR A 203 29.73 2.82 2.78
C THR A 203 28.42 2.75 3.58
N THR A 204 28.49 2.89 4.90
CA THR A 204 27.30 2.96 5.79
C THR A 204 26.29 4.00 5.30
N LEU A 205 26.75 5.18 4.85
CA LEU A 205 25.88 6.22 4.30
C LEU A 205 25.18 5.75 3.00
N GLY A 206 25.91 5.07 2.12
CA GLY A 206 25.34 4.51 0.88
C GLY A 206 24.27 3.46 1.16
N SER A 207 24.46 2.60 2.15
CA SER A 207 23.48 1.60 2.58
C SER A 207 22.21 2.23 3.16
N VAL A 208 22.34 3.25 4.00
CA VAL A 208 21.22 4.04 4.52
C VAL A 208 20.45 4.70 3.38
N PHE A 209 21.16 5.33 2.43
CA PHE A 209 20.54 5.99 1.29
C PHE A 209 19.80 5.00 0.38
N LYS A 210 20.38 3.81 0.16
CA LYS A 210 19.73 2.74 -0.61
C LYS A 210 18.38 2.34 -0.01
N VAL A 211 18.32 2.14 1.31
CA VAL A 211 17.04 1.84 2.00
C VAL A 211 16.12 3.04 1.97
N ALA A 212 16.62 4.27 2.16
CA ALA A 212 15.80 5.49 2.11
C ALA A 212 15.13 5.69 0.75
N CYS A 213 15.78 5.31 -0.35
CA CYS A 213 15.19 5.36 -1.69
C CYS A 213 14.01 4.38 -1.90
N MET A 214 13.90 3.34 -1.06
CA MET A 214 12.76 2.40 -1.10
C MET A 214 11.54 2.92 -0.33
N THR A 215 11.73 3.85 0.61
CA THR A 215 10.68 4.27 1.54
C THR A 215 9.52 5.02 0.90
N PRO A 216 9.66 5.85 -0.17
CA PRO A 216 8.52 6.52 -0.78
C PRO A 216 7.42 5.54 -1.21
N PHE A 217 7.80 4.39 -1.78
CA PHE A 217 6.83 3.36 -2.17
C PHE A 217 6.04 2.80 -0.97
N LEU A 218 6.70 2.66 0.19
CA LEU A 218 6.08 2.13 1.40
C LEU A 218 5.04 3.08 2.03
N PHE A 219 5.13 4.36 1.71
CA PHE A 219 4.24 5.39 2.24
C PHE A 219 3.18 5.87 1.24
N ILE A 220 3.11 5.30 0.01
CA ILE A 220 1.99 5.55 -0.90
C ILE A 220 0.71 5.00 -0.26
N GLY A 221 -0.37 5.79 -0.28
CA GLY A 221 -1.67 5.37 0.25
C GLY A 221 -2.40 6.46 1.04
N PHE A 222 -1.73 7.41 1.68
CA PHE A 222 -2.39 8.56 2.31
C PHE A 222 -3.08 9.46 1.28
N ASP A 223 -2.58 9.48 0.06
CA ASP A 223 -3.07 10.19 -1.11
C ASP A 223 -4.39 9.64 -1.69
N VAL A 224 -4.84 8.48 -1.23
CA VAL A 224 -6.19 7.97 -1.50
C VAL A 224 -7.28 8.80 -0.82
N ILE A 225 -6.97 9.46 0.31
CA ILE A 225 -7.94 10.30 1.03
C ILE A 225 -8.48 11.45 0.18
N PRO A 226 -7.65 12.28 -0.47
CA PRO A 226 -8.12 13.34 -1.36
C PRO A 226 -8.96 12.83 -2.53
N GLN A 227 -8.67 11.63 -3.05
CA GLN A 227 -9.45 11.04 -4.14
C GLN A 227 -10.93 10.88 -3.76
N ALA A 228 -11.21 10.49 -2.52
CA ALA A 228 -12.55 10.24 -2.00
C ALA A 228 -13.10 11.41 -1.17
N ALA A 229 -12.57 12.64 -1.31
CA ALA A 229 -12.88 13.76 -0.43
C ALA A 229 -14.38 14.10 -0.34
N GLU A 230 -15.15 13.90 -1.41
CA GLU A 230 -16.61 14.15 -1.41
C GLU A 230 -17.42 13.10 -0.64
N GLU A 231 -16.88 11.92 -0.39
CA GLU A 231 -17.52 10.84 0.36
C GLU A 231 -17.29 10.95 1.88
N ILE A 232 -16.48 11.94 2.29
CA ILE A 232 -16.04 12.14 3.68
C ILE A 232 -17.05 13.01 4.45
N ASN A 233 -17.52 12.48 5.58
CA ASN A 233 -18.42 13.14 6.51
C ASN A 233 -17.65 13.69 7.73
N VAL A 234 -16.63 14.50 7.47
CA VAL A 234 -15.83 15.18 8.52
C VAL A 234 -15.55 16.62 8.07
N PRO A 235 -15.41 17.57 8.98
CA PRO A 235 -14.98 18.93 8.62
C PRO A 235 -13.65 18.90 7.84
N TYR A 236 -13.57 19.59 6.71
CA TYR A 236 -12.43 19.55 5.79
C TYR A 236 -11.08 19.81 6.46
N LYS A 237 -11.02 20.74 7.42
CA LYS A 237 -9.82 21.02 8.24
C LYS A 237 -9.34 19.81 9.06
N LYS A 238 -10.21 18.84 9.37
CA LYS A 238 -9.84 17.62 10.09
C LYS A 238 -9.28 16.54 9.15
N ILE A 239 -9.63 16.57 7.86
CA ILE A 239 -9.14 15.58 6.88
C ILE A 239 -7.62 15.61 6.82
N GLY A 240 -7.02 16.80 6.67
CA GLY A 240 -5.56 16.95 6.64
C GLY A 240 -4.87 16.43 7.91
N LYS A 241 -5.47 16.69 9.11
CA LYS A 241 -4.91 16.15 10.36
C LYS A 241 -4.96 14.63 10.43
N ILE A 242 -6.03 14.01 9.92
CA ILE A 242 -6.17 12.54 9.90
C ILE A 242 -5.15 11.94 8.91
N MET A 243 -4.94 12.59 7.78
CA MET A 243 -3.93 12.19 6.78
C MET A 243 -2.53 12.22 7.39
N LEU A 244 -2.14 13.31 8.05
CA LEU A 244 -0.84 13.41 8.72
C LEU A 244 -0.69 12.39 9.85
N LEU A 245 -1.77 12.12 10.60
CA LEU A 245 -1.78 11.08 11.61
C LEU A 245 -1.56 9.69 11.00
N SER A 246 -2.17 9.39 9.84
CA SER A 246 -1.95 8.10 9.16
C SER A 246 -0.51 7.92 8.72
N ILE A 247 0.15 8.96 8.22
CA ILE A 247 1.59 8.95 7.88
C ILE A 247 2.42 8.68 9.13
N PHE A 248 2.16 9.40 10.22
CA PHE A 248 2.88 9.20 11.48
C PHE A 248 2.74 7.76 12.00
N LEU A 249 1.53 7.21 11.97
CA LEU A 249 1.27 5.83 12.38
C LEU A 249 1.99 4.82 11.48
N ALA A 250 2.07 5.06 10.16
CA ALA A 250 2.80 4.20 9.24
C ALA A 250 4.31 4.23 9.50
N VAL A 251 4.89 5.41 9.73
CA VAL A 251 6.31 5.53 10.13
C VAL A 251 6.56 4.78 11.42
N ALA A 252 5.75 5.02 12.46
CA ALA A 252 5.87 4.32 13.74
C ALA A 252 5.77 2.80 13.58
N TRP A 253 4.86 2.32 12.71
CA TRP A 253 4.70 0.91 12.39
C TRP A 253 5.99 0.30 11.84
N TYR A 254 6.58 0.90 10.81
CA TYR A 254 7.82 0.40 10.21
C TYR A 254 8.99 0.40 11.20
N LEU A 255 9.11 1.46 12.02
CA LEU A 255 10.15 1.54 13.07
C LEU A 255 9.98 0.42 14.11
N LEU A 256 8.74 0.17 14.55
CA LEU A 256 8.43 -0.90 15.52
C LEU A 256 8.71 -2.29 14.94
N ILE A 257 8.42 -2.54 13.67
CA ILE A 257 8.71 -3.82 13.02
C ILE A 257 10.22 -4.05 12.91
N ILE A 258 11.00 -3.05 12.47
CA ILE A 258 12.47 -3.14 12.41
C ILE A 258 13.03 -3.41 13.82
N PHE A 259 12.56 -2.68 14.83
CA PHE A 259 12.95 -2.91 16.21
C PHE A 259 12.64 -4.33 16.66
N ALA A 260 11.41 -4.81 16.46
CA ALA A 260 10.97 -6.12 16.89
C ALA A 260 11.79 -7.25 16.25
N VAL A 261 12.05 -7.16 14.94
CA VAL A 261 12.86 -8.15 14.22
C VAL A 261 14.29 -8.16 14.74
N CYS A 262 14.94 -7.00 14.83
CA CYS A 262 16.33 -6.90 15.30
C CYS A 262 16.50 -7.26 16.78
N TYR A 263 15.47 -7.06 17.60
CA TYR A 263 15.53 -7.37 19.03
C TYR A 263 15.42 -8.88 19.30
N ILE A 264 14.67 -9.63 18.47
CA ILE A 264 14.47 -11.06 18.63
C ILE A 264 15.44 -11.93 17.82
N MET A 265 15.93 -11.47 16.67
CA MET A 265 16.78 -12.23 15.76
C MET A 265 18.19 -11.64 15.67
N PRO A 266 19.24 -12.45 15.90
CA PRO A 266 20.60 -12.03 15.56
C PRO A 266 20.80 -11.96 14.04
N GLN A 267 21.80 -11.19 13.59
CA GLN A 267 22.13 -10.98 12.18
C GLN A 267 22.28 -12.28 11.38
N SER A 268 22.93 -13.28 11.97
CA SER A 268 23.14 -14.59 11.32
C SER A 268 21.83 -15.30 11.03
N ALA A 269 20.83 -15.21 11.93
CA ALA A 269 19.53 -15.82 11.74
C ALA A 269 18.71 -15.06 10.69
N ILE A 270 18.82 -13.72 10.63
CA ILE A 270 18.19 -12.91 9.57
C ILE A 270 18.79 -13.27 8.21
N ALA A 271 20.12 -13.34 8.09
CA ALA A 271 20.80 -13.71 6.85
C ALA A 271 20.45 -15.14 6.38
N GLN A 272 20.36 -16.08 7.32
CA GLN A 272 19.93 -17.44 7.05
C GLN A 272 18.49 -17.49 6.52
N GLU A 273 17.56 -16.78 7.16
CA GLU A 273 16.16 -16.73 6.72
C GLU A 273 16.03 -16.07 5.35
N MET A 274 16.78 -14.99 5.07
CA MET A 274 16.81 -14.34 3.75
C MET A 274 17.29 -15.29 2.64
N SER A 275 18.14 -16.24 2.96
CA SER A 275 18.64 -17.28 2.04
C SER A 275 17.68 -18.46 1.92
N SER A 276 16.66 -18.55 2.76
CA SER A 276 15.66 -19.61 2.71
C SER A 276 14.71 -19.46 1.53
N GLN A 277 14.00 -20.51 1.18
CA GLN A 277 13.04 -20.51 0.08
C GLN A 277 11.92 -19.48 0.28
N ASN A 278 11.54 -19.20 1.51
CA ASN A 278 10.45 -18.27 1.84
C ASN A 278 10.94 -16.84 2.08
N GLY A 279 12.10 -16.66 2.74
CA GLY A 279 12.70 -15.34 3.00
C GLY A 279 11.87 -14.40 3.87
N LEU A 280 10.92 -14.93 4.67
CA LEU A 280 9.96 -14.14 5.44
C LEU A 280 10.46 -13.86 6.85
N VAL A 281 11.40 -12.93 6.97
CA VAL A 281 12.08 -12.61 8.24
C VAL A 281 11.11 -12.23 9.36
N SER A 282 10.10 -11.39 9.09
CA SER A 282 9.09 -11.03 10.11
C SER A 282 8.27 -12.22 10.61
N ALA A 283 7.94 -13.18 9.71
CA ALA A 283 7.24 -14.39 10.10
C ALA A 283 8.13 -15.31 10.95
N LYS A 284 9.42 -15.38 10.63
CA LYS A 284 10.40 -16.11 11.44
C LYS A 284 10.62 -15.47 12.80
N ALA A 285 10.66 -14.15 12.85
CA ALA A 285 10.80 -13.39 14.09
C ALA A 285 9.68 -13.71 15.10
N ILE A 286 8.43 -13.71 14.67
CA ILE A 286 7.30 -14.04 15.56
C ILE A 286 7.29 -15.52 15.97
N GLU A 287 7.74 -16.45 15.09
CA GLU A 287 7.91 -17.86 15.45
C GLU A 287 8.91 -18.03 16.62
N ILE A 288 10.04 -17.34 16.53
CA ILE A 288 11.06 -17.35 17.58
C ILE A 288 10.52 -16.71 18.85
N ALA A 289 9.84 -15.55 18.73
CA ALA A 289 9.30 -14.81 19.86
C ALA A 289 8.32 -15.64 20.69
N PHE A 290 7.47 -16.43 20.05
CA PHE A 290 6.48 -17.27 20.72
C PHE A 290 6.86 -18.77 20.81
N ARG A 291 8.02 -19.14 20.27
CA ARG A 291 8.48 -20.54 20.15
C ARG A 291 7.44 -21.45 19.51
N SER A 292 6.74 -20.93 18.51
CA SER A 292 5.63 -21.62 17.85
C SER A 292 5.56 -21.33 16.35
N PRO A 293 5.67 -22.35 15.48
CA PRO A 293 5.49 -22.18 14.03
C PRO A 293 4.10 -21.67 13.64
N LEU A 294 3.09 -21.89 14.50
CA LEU A 294 1.74 -21.40 14.25
C LEU A 294 1.69 -19.86 14.22
N MET A 295 2.53 -19.20 15.00
CA MET A 295 2.57 -17.73 15.03
C MET A 295 3.10 -17.13 13.73
N GLY A 296 4.02 -17.80 13.04
CA GLY A 296 4.42 -17.43 11.69
C GLY A 296 3.24 -17.43 10.71
N LYS A 297 2.40 -18.47 10.77
CA LYS A 297 1.16 -18.53 9.95
C LYS A 297 0.17 -17.41 10.31
N VAL A 298 0.02 -17.09 11.60
CA VAL A 298 -0.83 -15.96 12.07
C VAL A 298 -0.33 -14.64 11.47
N LEU A 299 0.98 -14.41 11.48
CA LEU A 299 1.55 -13.20 10.89
C LEU A 299 1.37 -13.16 9.35
N ILE A 300 1.53 -14.28 8.66
CA ILE A 300 1.28 -14.38 7.22
C ILE A 300 -0.19 -14.07 6.90
N ILE A 301 -1.15 -14.54 7.69
CA ILE A 301 -2.57 -14.20 7.55
C ILE A 301 -2.78 -12.69 7.75
N GLY A 302 -2.13 -12.08 8.75
CA GLY A 302 -2.12 -10.63 8.92
C GLY A 302 -1.60 -9.90 7.67
N GLY A 303 -0.51 -10.39 7.10
CA GLY A 303 0.06 -9.86 5.87
C GLY A 303 -0.86 -10.03 4.65
N LEU A 304 -1.57 -11.16 4.52
CA LEU A 304 -2.61 -11.34 3.49
C LEU A 304 -3.72 -10.30 3.61
N CYS A 305 -4.14 -9.98 4.83
CA CYS A 305 -5.06 -8.87 5.06
C CYS A 305 -4.46 -7.54 4.57
N GLY A 306 -3.14 -7.35 4.71
CA GLY A 306 -2.41 -6.20 4.19
C GLY A 306 -2.48 -6.06 2.67
N ILE A 307 -2.35 -7.17 1.94
CA ILE A 307 -2.55 -7.19 0.48
C ILE A 307 -3.96 -6.71 0.12
N ILE A 308 -4.97 -7.22 0.81
CA ILE A 308 -6.36 -6.88 0.50
C ILE A 308 -6.68 -5.43 0.87
N THR A 309 -6.10 -4.90 1.95
CA THR A 309 -6.32 -3.49 2.35
C THR A 309 -5.69 -2.50 1.38
N SER A 310 -4.44 -2.74 0.93
CA SER A 310 -3.81 -1.91 -0.08
C SER A 310 -4.56 -1.99 -1.41
N TRP A 311 -4.91 -3.19 -1.86
CA TRP A 311 -5.72 -3.39 -3.07
C TRP A 311 -7.05 -2.62 -3.04
N ASN A 312 -7.84 -2.78 -1.96
CA ASN A 312 -9.11 -2.10 -1.79
C ASN A 312 -8.96 -0.56 -1.83
N SER A 313 -7.95 -0.02 -1.16
CA SER A 313 -7.68 1.41 -1.11
C SER A 313 -7.27 1.97 -2.47
N PHE A 314 -6.34 1.31 -3.18
CA PHE A 314 -5.87 1.76 -4.48
C PHE A 314 -6.94 1.61 -5.58
N LEU A 315 -7.75 0.57 -5.53
CA LEU A 315 -8.91 0.43 -6.43
C LEU A 315 -9.93 1.55 -6.17
N MET A 316 -10.16 1.90 -4.90
CA MET A 316 -10.99 3.06 -4.54
C MET A 316 -10.38 4.35 -5.10
N GLY A 317 -9.12 4.66 -4.83
CA GLY A 317 -8.44 5.87 -5.30
C GLY A 317 -8.43 5.99 -6.82
N GLY A 318 -8.00 4.96 -7.52
CA GLY A 318 -7.91 4.93 -8.99
C GLY A 318 -9.27 5.15 -9.67
N SER A 319 -10.33 4.55 -9.12
CA SER A 319 -11.68 4.72 -9.67
C SER A 319 -12.22 6.15 -9.48
N ARG A 320 -11.89 6.84 -8.38
CA ARG A 320 -12.29 8.24 -8.15
C ARG A 320 -11.48 9.20 -9.01
N ALA A 321 -10.20 8.94 -9.23
CA ALA A 321 -9.37 9.70 -10.16
C ALA A 321 -9.89 9.59 -11.60
N LEU A 322 -10.24 8.38 -12.06
CA LEU A 322 -10.89 8.15 -13.36
C LEU A 322 -12.24 8.86 -13.47
N TYR A 323 -13.04 8.82 -12.40
CA TYR A 323 -14.32 9.53 -12.36
C TYR A 323 -14.13 11.04 -12.55
N SER A 324 -13.19 11.64 -11.87
CA SER A 324 -12.91 13.08 -11.95
C SER A 324 -12.45 13.49 -13.37
N MET A 325 -11.61 12.69 -14.03
CA MET A 325 -11.26 12.88 -15.43
C MET A 325 -12.46 12.75 -16.37
N GLY A 326 -13.36 11.80 -16.12
CA GLY A 326 -14.59 11.62 -16.89
C GLY A 326 -15.56 12.78 -16.72
N GLU A 327 -15.65 13.35 -15.52
CA GLU A 327 -16.46 14.52 -15.20
C GLU A 327 -15.92 15.80 -15.89
N SER A 328 -14.59 15.93 -15.97
CA SER A 328 -13.89 17.01 -16.67
C SER A 328 -13.84 16.81 -18.20
N LEU A 329 -14.46 15.76 -18.73
CA LEU A 329 -14.50 15.42 -20.18
C LEU A 329 -13.10 15.16 -20.80
N MET A 330 -12.11 14.81 -20.00
CA MET A 330 -10.78 14.40 -20.46
C MET A 330 -10.75 12.97 -20.98
N ILE A 331 -11.68 12.14 -20.51
CA ILE A 331 -11.94 10.77 -20.96
C ILE A 331 -13.46 10.61 -21.20
N PRO A 332 -13.94 9.50 -21.79
CA PRO A 332 -15.36 9.32 -22.10
C PRO A 332 -16.29 9.57 -20.92
N LYS A 333 -17.38 10.30 -21.16
CA LYS A 333 -18.39 10.71 -20.15
C LYS A 333 -18.94 9.57 -19.28
N MET A 334 -18.88 8.32 -19.77
CA MET A 334 -19.36 7.17 -19.02
C MET A 334 -18.63 7.00 -17.68
N PHE A 335 -17.37 7.35 -17.60
CA PHE A 335 -16.57 7.27 -16.36
C PHE A 335 -16.93 8.36 -15.35
N GLY A 336 -17.43 9.52 -15.80
CA GLY A 336 -17.91 10.62 -14.94
C GLY A 336 -19.36 10.48 -14.47
N LYS A 337 -19.92 9.25 -14.46
CA LYS A 337 -21.27 8.98 -13.98
C LYS A 337 -21.23 8.11 -12.73
N LEU A 338 -22.13 8.43 -11.79
CA LEU A 338 -22.38 7.59 -10.61
C LEU A 338 -23.50 6.60 -10.87
N GLY A 339 -23.30 5.37 -10.40
CA GLY A 339 -24.29 4.33 -10.45
C GLY A 339 -25.36 4.40 -9.35
N LYS A 340 -26.10 3.30 -9.17
CA LYS A 340 -27.20 3.20 -8.20
C LYS A 340 -26.74 3.41 -6.75
N HIS A 341 -25.53 2.98 -6.42
CA HIS A 341 -24.95 3.07 -5.07
C HIS A 341 -24.10 4.34 -4.85
N LYS A 342 -24.29 5.36 -5.70
CA LYS A 342 -23.50 6.60 -5.66
C LYS A 342 -22.00 6.38 -5.74
N THR A 343 -21.59 5.33 -6.45
CA THR A 343 -20.19 4.98 -6.76
C THR A 343 -19.92 5.12 -8.24
N PRO A 344 -18.68 5.38 -8.69
CA PRO A 344 -18.35 5.48 -10.11
C PRO A 344 -18.17 4.08 -10.74
N GLU A 345 -19.30 3.38 -10.94
CA GLU A 345 -19.33 1.95 -11.33
C GLU A 345 -18.47 1.64 -12.56
N ALA A 346 -18.55 2.47 -13.63
CA ALA A 346 -17.78 2.25 -14.85
C ALA A 346 -16.26 2.33 -14.59
N ALA A 347 -15.83 3.28 -13.76
CA ALA A 347 -14.43 3.43 -13.39
C ALA A 347 -13.95 2.28 -12.49
N ILE A 348 -14.77 1.85 -11.53
CA ILE A 348 -14.47 0.69 -10.66
C ILE A 348 -14.33 -0.58 -11.51
N ILE A 349 -15.25 -0.81 -12.47
CA ILE A 349 -15.19 -1.97 -13.37
C ILE A 349 -13.92 -1.94 -14.22
N LEU A 350 -13.52 -0.79 -14.77
CA LEU A 350 -12.29 -0.68 -15.54
C LEU A 350 -11.04 -1.05 -14.71
N CYS A 351 -10.93 -0.51 -13.49
CA CYS A 351 -9.85 -0.88 -12.56
C CYS A 351 -9.94 -2.38 -12.20
N GLY A 352 -11.15 -2.90 -11.97
CA GLY A 352 -11.39 -4.31 -11.67
C GLY A 352 -10.98 -5.24 -12.81
N ILE A 353 -11.24 -4.87 -14.08
CA ILE A 353 -10.79 -5.64 -15.25
C ILE A 353 -9.27 -5.75 -15.27
N ALA A 354 -8.53 -4.68 -14.99
CA ALA A 354 -7.07 -4.74 -14.90
C ALA A 354 -6.62 -5.76 -13.84
N CYS A 355 -7.28 -5.78 -12.66
CA CYS A 355 -7.00 -6.75 -11.61
C CYS A 355 -7.37 -8.19 -11.99
N VAL A 356 -8.45 -8.41 -12.75
CA VAL A 356 -8.88 -9.74 -13.25
C VAL A 356 -7.90 -10.27 -14.30
N VAL A 357 -7.35 -9.39 -15.13
CA VAL A 357 -6.41 -9.76 -16.20
C VAL A 357 -4.99 -10.02 -15.65
N ALA A 358 -4.60 -9.36 -14.59
CA ALA A 358 -3.26 -9.42 -14.01
C ALA A 358 -2.75 -10.83 -13.66
N PRO A 359 -3.52 -11.74 -13.03
CA PRO A 359 -3.08 -13.09 -12.69
C PRO A 359 -2.59 -13.93 -13.88
N PHE A 360 -3.06 -13.64 -15.09
CA PHE A 360 -2.64 -14.34 -16.31
C PHE A 360 -1.20 -13.98 -16.74
N PHE A 361 -0.67 -12.84 -16.31
CA PHE A 361 0.71 -12.43 -16.61
C PHE A 361 1.72 -12.78 -15.52
N GLY A 362 1.22 -13.14 -14.34
CA GLY A 362 2.03 -13.49 -13.19
C GLY A 362 2.80 -12.31 -12.57
N ARG A 363 3.35 -12.56 -11.38
CA ARG A 363 4.00 -11.51 -10.56
C ARG A 363 5.23 -10.89 -11.25
N GLY A 364 6.00 -11.66 -12.02
CA GLY A 364 7.25 -11.17 -12.63
C GLY A 364 7.05 -10.00 -13.58
N VAL A 365 6.03 -10.05 -14.43
CA VAL A 365 5.70 -8.96 -15.37
C VAL A 365 5.15 -7.75 -14.64
N LEU A 366 4.35 -7.99 -13.60
CA LEU A 366 3.70 -6.89 -12.87
C LEU A 366 4.65 -6.11 -11.98
N VAL A 367 5.77 -6.68 -11.52
CA VAL A 367 6.83 -5.92 -10.83
C VAL A 367 7.31 -4.78 -11.71
N TRP A 368 7.62 -5.02 -12.99
CA TRP A 368 8.07 -3.96 -13.91
C TRP A 368 7.01 -2.87 -14.10
N LEU A 369 5.73 -3.26 -14.13
CA LEU A 369 4.64 -2.29 -14.24
C LEU A 369 4.52 -1.42 -12.98
N VAL A 370 4.67 -2.01 -11.79
CA VAL A 370 4.65 -1.28 -10.51
C VAL A 370 5.85 -0.34 -10.40
N ASP A 371 7.04 -0.76 -10.82
CA ASP A 371 8.23 0.09 -10.81
C ASP A 371 8.04 1.31 -11.72
N ALA A 372 7.55 1.10 -12.94
CA ALA A 372 7.24 2.20 -13.87
C ALA A 372 6.13 3.12 -13.33
N ALA A 373 5.12 2.56 -12.70
CA ALA A 373 4.01 3.29 -12.10
C ALA A 373 4.45 4.09 -10.86
N SER A 374 5.33 3.54 -10.03
CA SER A 374 5.92 4.23 -8.88
C SER A 374 6.71 5.45 -9.31
N PHE A 375 7.50 5.34 -10.39
CA PHE A 375 8.18 6.47 -11.00
C PHE A 375 7.18 7.54 -11.50
N GLY A 376 6.08 7.12 -12.12
CA GLY A 376 5.00 8.01 -12.53
C GLY A 376 4.37 8.77 -11.36
N CYS A 377 4.10 8.08 -10.24
CA CYS A 377 3.58 8.72 -9.03
C CYS A 377 4.53 9.79 -8.48
N VAL A 378 5.84 9.51 -8.45
CA VAL A 378 6.84 10.50 -8.01
C VAL A 378 6.83 11.73 -8.91
N ILE A 379 6.77 11.55 -10.25
CA ILE A 379 6.65 12.67 -11.19
C ILE A 379 5.36 13.46 -10.93
N ALA A 380 4.23 12.78 -10.75
CA ALA A 380 2.98 13.46 -10.45
C ALA A 380 3.09 14.29 -9.17
N CYS A 381 3.66 13.72 -8.10
CA CYS A 381 3.91 14.45 -6.85
C CYS A 381 4.77 15.71 -7.06
N LEU A 382 5.82 15.63 -7.86
CA LEU A 382 6.68 16.78 -8.16
C LEU A 382 5.93 17.86 -8.97
N LEU A 383 5.07 17.45 -9.91
CA LEU A 383 4.34 18.39 -10.76
C LEU A 383 3.37 19.29 -9.98
N TYR A 384 2.60 18.74 -9.02
CA TYR A 384 1.63 19.55 -8.29
C TYR A 384 2.19 20.16 -6.98
N THR A 385 3.35 19.72 -6.50
CA THR A 385 4.05 20.34 -5.36
C THR A 385 5.02 21.44 -5.80
N SER A 386 5.34 21.52 -7.08
CA SER A 386 6.20 22.59 -7.63
C SER A 386 5.47 23.93 -7.56
N PRO A 387 6.06 24.97 -6.95
CA PRO A 387 5.48 26.31 -6.99
C PRO A 387 5.50 26.80 -8.45
N SER A 388 4.33 26.93 -9.02
CA SER A 388 4.15 27.55 -10.35
C SER A 388 4.30 29.07 -10.26
#